data_abb0c5c43331e55499d6cd498ac0fcd7
#
_entry.id   abb0c5c43331e55499d6cd498ac0fcd7
#
_cell.length_a   1.000
_cell.length_b   1.000
_cell.length_c   1.000
_cell.angle_alpha   90.00
_cell.angle_beta   90.00
_cell.angle_gamma   90.00
#
_symmetry.space_group_name_H-M   'P 1'
#
loop_
_entity.id
_entity.type
_entity.pdbx_description
1 polymer ?
#
loop_
_entity_poly.entity_id
_entity_poly.type
_entity_poly.pdbx_seq_one_letter_code
_entity_poly.pdbx_strand_id
1 'polypeptide(L)'
;FERKPLGARASQIVDPAVSLRRMVGEPRSTSLSRRLRDASKAFESERFKDTIIALRPVVREAPELPEARELMGLAHYRTGKWKEAIEHLEAFREISGSTEQHPVLADCHRAMKHWTDVDDLWAELGDSSPNAELVVEGRIVAAGARADRGEVEAAIGLLAAGWKVPKRPQPHHLRRAYALADLYDRAGRAPRARELFAWVASHDKDLADVQ
;
A
#
# COMPACT_ATOMS: atom_id res chain seq x y z
N PHE A 1 -14.24 6.70 -21.91
CA PHE A 1 -14.78 7.13 -20.60
C PHE A 1 -13.74 8.03 -19.97
N GLU A 2 -13.98 9.34 -19.98
CA GLU A 2 -13.15 10.31 -19.27
C GLU A 2 -13.35 10.12 -17.76
N ARG A 3 -12.33 9.60 -17.07
CA ARG A 3 -12.31 9.58 -15.60
C ARG A 3 -12.05 11.03 -15.12
N LYS A 4 -13.02 11.62 -14.45
CA LYS A 4 -12.85 12.90 -13.74
C LYS A 4 -11.74 12.74 -12.70
N PRO A 5 -10.78 13.69 -12.59
CA PRO A 5 -9.81 13.65 -11.50
C PRO A 5 -10.55 13.78 -10.16
N LEU A 6 -10.35 12.80 -9.28
CA LEU A 6 -10.81 12.85 -7.89
C LEU A 6 -10.00 13.94 -7.18
N GLY A 7 -10.56 15.15 -7.12
CA GLY A 7 -9.97 16.23 -6.35
C GLY A 7 -9.88 15.84 -4.88
N ALA A 8 -8.70 16.06 -4.30
CA ALA A 8 -8.41 15.84 -2.90
C ALA A 8 -9.44 16.54 -2.00
N ARG A 9 -10.53 15.85 -1.65
CA ARG A 9 -11.32 16.20 -0.48
C ARG A 9 -10.56 15.65 0.71
N ALA A 10 -9.91 16.52 1.48
CA ALA A 10 -9.52 16.21 2.83
C ALA A 10 -10.77 15.67 3.54
N SER A 11 -10.87 14.36 3.65
CA SER A 11 -11.94 13.67 4.35
C SER A 11 -11.86 14.14 5.80
N GLN A 12 -12.86 14.86 6.29
CA GLN A 12 -13.02 15.05 7.73
C GLN A 12 -13.08 13.65 8.32
N ILE A 13 -12.12 13.33 9.20
CA ILE A 13 -12.08 12.05 9.92
C ILE A 13 -13.34 12.00 10.78
N VAL A 14 -14.37 11.36 10.28
CA VAL A 14 -15.61 11.11 11.03
C VAL A 14 -15.35 9.85 11.86
N ASP A 15 -15.64 9.92 13.17
CA ASP A 15 -15.52 8.74 14.03
C ASP A 15 -16.30 7.56 13.42
N PRO A 16 -15.67 6.39 13.20
CA PRO A 16 -16.32 5.21 12.64
C PRO A 16 -17.59 4.79 13.40
N ALA A 17 -17.65 5.05 14.72
CA ALA A 17 -18.84 4.77 15.52
C ALA A 17 -20.03 5.67 15.13
N VAL A 18 -19.77 6.93 14.78
CA VAL A 18 -20.80 7.86 14.30
C VAL A 18 -21.30 7.42 12.91
N SER A 19 -20.38 7.03 12.03
CA SER A 19 -20.73 6.51 10.71
C SER A 19 -21.57 5.24 10.81
N LEU A 20 -21.18 4.29 11.64
CA LEU A 20 -21.94 3.07 11.90
C LEU A 20 -23.33 3.35 12.44
N ARG A 21 -23.47 4.31 13.38
CA ARG A 21 -24.80 4.68 13.92
C ARG A 21 -25.73 5.19 12.83
N ARG A 22 -25.22 5.99 11.90
CA ARG A 22 -26.00 6.50 10.75
C ARG A 22 -26.39 5.40 9.77
N MET A 23 -25.51 4.42 9.55
CA MET A 23 -25.72 3.33 8.57
C MET A 23 -26.70 2.27 9.09
N VAL A 24 -26.57 1.84 10.34
CA VAL A 24 -27.28 0.67 10.88
C VAL A 24 -28.14 0.92 12.11
N GLY A 25 -28.11 2.14 12.68
CA GLY A 25 -28.85 2.48 13.89
C GLY A 25 -28.33 1.80 15.17
N GLU A 26 -28.97 2.15 16.31
CA GLU A 26 -28.72 1.49 17.60
C GLU A 26 -29.73 0.32 17.80
N PRO A 27 -29.38 -0.79 18.50
CA PRO A 27 -28.09 -1.07 19.18
C PRO A 27 -27.03 -1.73 18.24
N ARG A 28 -27.33 -1.89 16.95
CA ARG A 28 -26.48 -2.63 16.03
C ARG A 28 -25.10 -1.99 15.84
N SER A 29 -25.03 -0.66 15.75
CA SER A 29 -23.78 0.09 15.63
C SER A 29 -22.80 -0.18 16.79
N THR A 30 -23.30 -0.31 18.01
CA THR A 30 -22.47 -0.64 19.18
C THR A 30 -21.77 -1.99 19.02
N SER A 31 -22.50 -3.00 18.53
CA SER A 31 -21.94 -4.34 18.28
C SER A 31 -20.90 -4.32 17.16
N LEU A 32 -21.18 -3.62 16.06
CA LEU A 32 -20.24 -3.51 14.93
C LEU A 32 -19.01 -2.68 15.29
N SER A 33 -19.15 -1.60 16.06
CA SER A 33 -18.01 -0.82 16.56
C SER A 33 -17.07 -1.65 17.44
N ARG A 34 -17.63 -2.52 18.29
CA ARG A 34 -16.81 -3.47 19.06
C ARG A 34 -16.04 -4.41 18.15
N ARG A 35 -16.70 -5.00 17.13
CA ARG A 35 -16.05 -5.89 16.17
C ARG A 35 -14.95 -5.20 15.38
N LEU A 36 -15.15 -3.95 14.99
CA LEU A 36 -14.12 -3.16 14.31
C LEU A 36 -12.88 -2.97 15.19
N ARG A 37 -13.09 -2.61 16.48
CA ARG A 37 -11.97 -2.50 17.44
C ARG A 37 -11.26 -3.83 17.69
N ASP A 38 -12.00 -4.93 17.79
CA ASP A 38 -11.43 -6.27 17.97
C ASP A 38 -10.62 -6.67 16.73
N ALA A 39 -11.09 -6.32 15.54
CA ALA A 39 -10.38 -6.53 14.28
C ALA A 39 -9.08 -5.72 14.21
N SER A 40 -9.10 -4.44 14.62
CA SER A 40 -7.88 -3.60 14.67
C SER A 40 -6.83 -4.21 15.59
N LYS A 41 -7.23 -4.62 16.80
CA LYS A 41 -6.32 -5.30 17.75
C LYS A 41 -5.77 -6.63 17.21
N ALA A 42 -6.61 -7.40 16.50
CA ALA A 42 -6.17 -8.64 15.88
C ALA A 42 -5.15 -8.37 14.77
N PHE A 43 -5.37 -7.31 13.98
CA PHE A 43 -4.46 -6.87 12.92
C PHE A 43 -3.10 -6.42 13.47
N GLU A 44 -3.09 -5.57 14.50
CA GLU A 44 -1.88 -5.13 15.21
C GLU A 44 -1.08 -6.30 15.80
N SER A 45 -1.79 -7.38 16.18
CA SER A 45 -1.18 -8.62 16.67
C SER A 45 -0.89 -9.63 15.55
N GLU A 46 -0.90 -9.20 14.27
CA GLU A 46 -0.67 -10.01 13.07
C GLU A 46 -1.61 -11.23 12.91
N ARG A 47 -2.74 -11.24 13.63
CA ARG A 47 -3.77 -12.29 13.53
C ARG A 47 -4.74 -11.98 12.39
N PHE A 48 -4.24 -11.93 11.15
CA PHE A 48 -4.98 -11.47 9.98
C PHE A 48 -6.24 -12.29 9.68
N LYS A 49 -6.22 -13.60 9.93
CA LYS A 49 -7.42 -14.45 9.77
C LYS A 49 -8.53 -14.06 10.75
N ASP A 50 -8.18 -13.74 11.99
CA ASP A 50 -9.13 -13.28 13.01
C ASP A 50 -9.68 -11.90 12.65
N THR A 51 -8.83 -11.01 12.12
CA THR A 51 -9.23 -9.71 11.58
C THR A 51 -10.33 -9.87 10.52
N ILE A 52 -10.11 -10.74 9.54
CA ILE A 52 -11.08 -11.02 8.46
C ILE A 52 -12.40 -11.54 9.04
N ILE A 53 -12.35 -12.48 9.99
CA ILE A 53 -13.55 -13.06 10.62
C ILE A 53 -14.35 -11.98 11.37
N ALA A 54 -13.66 -11.12 12.14
CA ALA A 54 -14.30 -10.06 12.90
C ALA A 54 -14.94 -8.99 12.00
N LEU A 55 -14.32 -8.68 10.84
CA LEU A 55 -14.79 -7.66 9.91
C LEU A 55 -15.93 -8.11 9.00
N ARG A 56 -16.09 -9.42 8.71
CA ARG A 56 -17.14 -9.90 7.80
C ARG A 56 -18.54 -9.32 8.09
N PRO A 57 -19.06 -9.34 9.33
CA PRO A 57 -20.37 -8.74 9.60
C PRO A 57 -20.35 -7.22 9.48
N VAL A 58 -19.21 -6.54 9.76
CA VAL A 58 -19.09 -5.09 9.63
C VAL A 58 -19.21 -4.69 8.15
N VAL A 59 -18.41 -5.29 7.28
CA VAL A 59 -18.42 -5.01 5.84
C VAL A 59 -19.77 -5.39 5.19
N ARG A 60 -20.42 -6.47 5.66
CA ARG A 60 -21.73 -6.89 5.13
C ARG A 60 -22.83 -5.89 5.47
N GLU A 61 -22.84 -5.32 6.68
CA GLU A 61 -23.93 -4.49 7.18
C GLU A 61 -23.66 -2.99 7.01
N ALA A 62 -22.38 -2.60 6.91
CA ALA A 62 -21.93 -1.24 6.64
C ALA A 62 -20.89 -1.25 5.50
N PRO A 63 -21.29 -1.59 4.26
CA PRO A 63 -20.36 -1.75 3.14
C PRO A 63 -19.64 -0.46 2.72
N GLU A 64 -20.18 0.69 3.10
CA GLU A 64 -19.61 2.02 2.80
C GLU A 64 -18.75 2.57 3.96
N LEU A 65 -18.40 1.75 4.96
CA LEU A 65 -17.48 2.15 6.02
C LEU A 65 -16.04 2.00 5.53
N PRO A 66 -15.30 3.11 5.25
CA PRO A 66 -13.98 3.02 4.63
C PRO A 66 -12.96 2.31 5.52
N GLU A 67 -12.98 2.51 6.84
CA GLU A 67 -12.03 1.88 7.76
C GLU A 67 -12.19 0.36 7.79
N ALA A 68 -13.41 -0.15 7.63
CA ALA A 68 -13.64 -1.59 7.56
C ALA A 68 -13.17 -2.17 6.22
N ARG A 69 -13.35 -1.44 5.13
CA ARG A 69 -12.86 -1.82 3.80
C ARG A 69 -11.34 -1.84 3.75
N GLU A 70 -10.71 -0.78 4.24
CA GLU A 70 -9.26 -0.67 4.33
C GLU A 70 -8.66 -1.83 5.11
N LEU A 71 -9.10 -2.00 6.37
CA LEU A 71 -8.55 -3.04 7.25
C LEU A 71 -8.79 -4.46 6.72
N MET A 72 -9.94 -4.70 6.07
CA MET A 72 -10.23 -5.98 5.43
C MET A 72 -9.30 -6.23 4.24
N GLY A 73 -9.10 -5.22 3.39
CA GLY A 73 -8.19 -5.28 2.25
C GLY A 73 -6.74 -5.56 2.68
N LEU A 74 -6.25 -4.82 3.69
CA LEU A 74 -4.92 -5.04 4.25
C LEU A 74 -4.75 -6.44 4.86
N ALA A 75 -5.77 -6.96 5.56
CA ALA A 75 -5.73 -8.31 6.10
C ALA A 75 -5.71 -9.39 5.01
N HIS A 76 -6.44 -9.18 3.91
CA HIS A 76 -6.37 -10.05 2.74
C HIS A 76 -5.00 -9.96 2.05
N TYR A 77 -4.42 -8.76 1.89
CA TYR A 77 -3.07 -8.55 1.39
C TYR A 77 -2.04 -9.34 2.20
N ARG A 78 -2.04 -9.19 3.53
CA ARG A 78 -1.12 -9.90 4.45
C ARG A 78 -1.27 -11.42 4.45
N THR A 79 -2.38 -11.93 3.91
CA THR A 79 -2.65 -13.37 3.76
C THR A 79 -2.51 -13.88 2.33
N GLY A 80 -1.98 -13.06 1.40
CA GLY A 80 -1.76 -13.42 0.00
C GLY A 80 -3.03 -13.59 -0.83
N LYS A 81 -4.14 -13.06 -0.36
CA LYS A 81 -5.44 -13.12 -1.05
C LYS A 81 -5.64 -11.86 -1.90
N TRP A 82 -4.87 -11.81 -2.99
CA TRP A 82 -4.74 -10.61 -3.81
C TRP A 82 -6.06 -10.13 -4.39
N LYS A 83 -6.89 -11.03 -4.90
CA LYS A 83 -8.19 -10.71 -5.50
C LYS A 83 -9.14 -10.07 -4.48
N GLU A 84 -9.26 -10.66 -3.29
CA GLU A 84 -10.10 -10.13 -2.22
C GLU A 84 -9.52 -8.81 -1.65
N ALA A 85 -8.19 -8.69 -1.59
CA ALA A 85 -7.54 -7.44 -1.21
C ALA A 85 -7.90 -6.31 -2.18
N ILE A 86 -7.81 -6.55 -3.49
CA ILE A 86 -8.18 -5.59 -4.53
C ILE A 86 -9.64 -5.14 -4.34
N GLU A 87 -10.58 -6.07 -4.20
CA GLU A 87 -12.01 -5.76 -4.00
C GLU A 87 -12.23 -4.76 -2.87
N HIS A 88 -11.59 -4.99 -1.73
CA HIS A 88 -11.79 -4.15 -0.56
C HIS A 88 -11.00 -2.83 -0.62
N LEU A 89 -9.78 -2.82 -1.16
CA LEU A 89 -8.97 -1.61 -1.29
C LEU A 89 -9.51 -0.68 -2.39
N GLU A 90 -10.06 -1.21 -3.49
CA GLU A 90 -10.77 -0.38 -4.46
C GLU A 90 -12.02 0.24 -3.85
N ALA A 91 -12.83 -0.51 -3.11
CA ALA A 91 -13.97 0.05 -2.40
C ALA A 91 -13.55 1.14 -1.39
N PHE A 92 -12.45 0.95 -0.66
CA PHE A 92 -11.87 1.99 0.21
C PHE A 92 -11.52 3.26 -0.59
N ARG A 93 -10.81 3.09 -1.71
CA ARG A 93 -10.41 4.19 -2.59
C ARG A 93 -11.62 4.96 -3.12
N GLU A 94 -12.65 4.26 -3.59
CA GLU A 94 -13.89 4.87 -4.11
C GLU A 94 -14.65 5.66 -3.04
N ILE A 95 -14.75 5.12 -1.82
CA ILE A 95 -15.49 5.74 -0.72
C ILE A 95 -14.73 6.93 -0.14
N SER A 96 -13.42 6.77 0.12
CA SER A 96 -12.61 7.77 0.82
C SER A 96 -12.00 8.82 -0.10
N GLY A 97 -11.76 8.50 -1.38
CA GLY A 97 -10.95 9.30 -2.30
C GLY A 97 -9.47 9.38 -1.90
N SER A 98 -9.02 8.52 -0.97
CA SER A 98 -7.65 8.51 -0.46
C SER A 98 -6.70 7.74 -1.36
N THR A 99 -5.46 8.22 -1.47
CA THR A 99 -4.37 7.53 -2.17
C THR A 99 -3.47 6.71 -1.22
N GLU A 100 -3.79 6.67 0.09
CA GLU A 100 -2.94 6.06 1.11
C GLU A 100 -2.62 4.58 0.85
N GLN A 101 -3.57 3.84 0.29
CA GLN A 101 -3.39 2.42 0.02
C GLN A 101 -3.02 2.11 -1.43
N HIS A 102 -2.70 3.13 -2.25
CA HIS A 102 -2.29 2.93 -3.64
C HIS A 102 -1.08 2.01 -3.80
N PRO A 103 -0.01 2.10 -2.99
CA PRO A 103 1.12 1.17 -3.11
C PRO A 103 0.73 -0.27 -2.84
N VAL A 104 -0.10 -0.52 -1.82
CA VAL A 104 -0.58 -1.87 -1.47
C VAL A 104 -1.51 -2.42 -2.55
N LEU A 105 -2.43 -1.60 -3.05
CA LEU A 105 -3.34 -1.95 -4.13
C LEU A 105 -2.57 -2.25 -5.42
N ALA A 106 -1.57 -1.42 -5.76
CA ALA A 106 -0.70 -1.64 -6.90
C ALA A 106 0.12 -2.94 -6.78
N ASP A 107 0.58 -3.30 -5.58
CA ASP A 107 1.30 -4.55 -5.36
C ASP A 107 0.38 -5.78 -5.50
N CYS A 108 -0.89 -5.68 -5.08
CA CYS A 108 -1.89 -6.70 -5.37
C CYS A 108 -2.09 -6.88 -6.89
N HIS A 109 -2.24 -5.79 -7.64
CA HIS A 109 -2.36 -5.83 -9.10
C HIS A 109 -1.10 -6.38 -9.76
N ARG A 110 0.09 -6.02 -9.25
CA ARG A 110 1.37 -6.58 -9.69
C ARG A 110 1.41 -8.10 -9.51
N ALA A 111 1.01 -8.61 -8.34
CA ALA A 111 0.93 -10.05 -8.08
C ALA A 111 -0.04 -10.78 -9.02
N MET A 112 -1.10 -10.10 -9.46
CA MET A 112 -2.08 -10.60 -10.42
C MET A 112 -1.69 -10.32 -11.88
N LYS A 113 -0.55 -9.67 -12.13
CA LYS A 113 -0.05 -9.24 -13.45
C LYS A 113 -0.99 -8.27 -14.20
N HIS A 114 -1.75 -7.50 -13.46
CA HIS A 114 -2.61 -6.44 -13.99
C HIS A 114 -1.78 -5.15 -14.20
N TRP A 115 -0.92 -5.15 -15.20
CA TRP A 115 0.13 -4.14 -15.38
C TRP A 115 -0.41 -2.72 -15.60
N THR A 116 -1.49 -2.60 -16.35
CA THR A 116 -2.14 -1.31 -16.61
C THR A 116 -2.63 -0.66 -15.31
N ASP A 117 -3.25 -1.45 -14.43
CA ASP A 117 -3.75 -0.95 -13.15
C ASP A 117 -2.59 -0.48 -12.25
N VAL A 118 -1.43 -1.15 -12.29
CA VAL A 118 -0.23 -0.70 -11.58
C VAL A 118 0.27 0.64 -12.12
N ASP A 119 0.34 0.80 -13.43
CA ASP A 119 0.80 2.03 -14.06
C ASP A 119 -0.18 3.20 -13.81
N ASP A 120 -1.49 2.95 -13.83
CA ASP A 120 -2.55 3.95 -13.52
C ASP A 120 -2.48 4.41 -12.06
N LEU A 121 -2.38 3.48 -11.11
CA LEU A 121 -2.24 3.78 -9.68
C LEU A 121 -0.96 4.56 -9.36
N TRP A 122 0.13 4.22 -10.05
CA TRP A 122 1.39 4.96 -9.91
C TRP A 122 1.27 6.40 -10.44
N ALA A 123 0.66 6.59 -11.59
CA ALA A 123 0.44 7.92 -12.17
C ALA A 123 -0.44 8.78 -11.24
N GLU A 124 -1.56 8.23 -10.78
CA GLU A 124 -2.48 8.92 -9.87
C GLU A 124 -1.78 9.30 -8.55
N LEU A 125 -0.97 8.41 -7.98
CA LEU A 125 -0.22 8.67 -6.75
C LEU A 125 0.81 9.79 -6.95
N GLY A 126 1.54 9.79 -8.07
CA GLY A 126 2.56 10.78 -8.39
C GLY A 126 1.98 12.20 -8.54
N ASP A 127 0.77 12.29 -9.09
CA ASP A 127 0.09 13.58 -9.35
C ASP A 127 -0.66 14.12 -8.12
N SER A 128 -1.14 13.25 -7.24
CA SER A 128 -2.14 13.61 -6.21
C SER A 128 -1.60 13.57 -4.78
N SER A 129 -0.52 12.84 -4.50
CA SER A 129 -0.06 12.64 -3.12
C SER A 129 0.96 13.68 -2.68
N PRO A 130 0.69 14.43 -1.59
CA PRO A 130 1.68 15.29 -0.94
C PRO A 130 2.69 14.50 -0.08
N ASN A 131 2.46 13.22 0.15
CA ASN A 131 3.27 12.36 1.04
C ASN A 131 4.43 11.74 0.26
N ALA A 132 5.65 12.28 0.48
CA ALA A 132 6.86 11.80 -0.19
C ALA A 132 7.20 10.33 0.13
N GLU A 133 6.91 9.85 1.34
CA GLU A 133 7.11 8.45 1.72
C GLU A 133 6.20 7.53 0.89
N LEU A 134 4.92 7.87 0.81
CA LEU A 134 3.93 7.12 0.05
C LEU A 134 4.28 7.06 -1.45
N VAL A 135 4.74 8.19 -2.01
CA VAL A 135 5.21 8.25 -3.41
C VAL A 135 6.42 7.35 -3.63
N VAL A 136 7.33 7.24 -2.65
CA VAL A 136 8.48 6.33 -2.75
C VAL A 136 8.03 4.87 -2.74
N GLU A 137 7.09 4.49 -1.87
CA GLU A 137 6.55 3.12 -1.83
C GLU A 137 5.87 2.75 -3.17
N GLY A 138 5.02 3.62 -3.70
CA GLY A 138 4.40 3.39 -5.01
C GLY A 138 5.42 3.29 -6.15
N ARG A 139 6.49 4.10 -6.08
CA ARG A 139 7.61 4.03 -7.04
C ARG A 139 8.33 2.69 -7.00
N ILE A 140 8.55 2.12 -5.82
CA ILE A 140 9.16 0.80 -5.63
C ILE A 140 8.30 -0.28 -6.27
N VAL A 141 6.99 -0.26 -6.03
CA VAL A 141 6.05 -1.22 -6.62
C VAL A 141 6.01 -1.11 -8.14
N ALA A 142 5.91 0.12 -8.67
CA ALA A 142 5.91 0.37 -10.11
C ALA A 142 7.21 -0.06 -10.80
N ALA A 143 8.36 0.15 -10.15
CA ALA A 143 9.64 -0.35 -10.64
C ALA A 143 9.69 -1.88 -10.61
N GLY A 144 9.21 -2.51 -9.53
CA GLY A 144 9.08 -3.97 -9.43
C GLY A 144 8.23 -4.55 -10.56
N ALA A 145 7.09 -3.92 -10.87
CA ALA A 145 6.22 -4.35 -11.97
C ALA A 145 6.92 -4.28 -13.35
N ARG A 146 7.74 -3.25 -13.60
CA ARG A 146 8.56 -3.17 -14.81
C ARG A 146 9.60 -4.27 -14.87
N ALA A 147 10.27 -4.53 -13.75
CA ALA A 147 11.26 -5.61 -13.66
C ALA A 147 10.64 -7.00 -13.90
N ASP A 148 9.41 -7.23 -13.37
CA ASP A 148 8.67 -8.47 -13.59
C ASP A 148 8.23 -8.67 -15.05
N ARG A 149 8.08 -7.59 -15.81
CA ARG A 149 7.88 -7.61 -17.27
C ARG A 149 9.17 -7.80 -18.07
N GLY A 150 10.34 -7.89 -17.40
CA GLY A 150 11.64 -7.97 -18.03
C GLY A 150 12.25 -6.60 -18.41
N GLU A 151 11.59 -5.50 -18.07
CA GLU A 151 12.00 -4.12 -18.38
C GLU A 151 12.96 -3.58 -17.30
N VAL A 152 14.04 -4.31 -17.00
CA VAL A 152 14.95 -4.01 -15.88
C VAL A 152 15.57 -2.62 -15.97
N GLU A 153 15.96 -2.18 -17.18
CA GLU A 153 16.54 -0.85 -17.38
C GLU A 153 15.52 0.28 -17.12
N ALA A 154 14.26 0.09 -17.49
CA ALA A 154 13.19 1.04 -17.20
C ALA A 154 12.89 1.09 -15.69
N ALA A 155 12.94 -0.05 -15.01
CA ALA A 155 12.80 -0.14 -13.55
C ALA A 155 13.93 0.61 -12.83
N ILE A 156 15.17 0.40 -13.23
CA ILE A 156 16.34 1.14 -12.73
C ILE A 156 16.16 2.63 -12.97
N GLY A 157 15.79 3.04 -14.19
CA GLY A 157 15.53 4.43 -14.52
C GLY A 157 14.51 5.09 -13.59
N LEU A 158 13.42 4.39 -13.29
CA LEU A 158 12.37 4.87 -12.41
C LEU A 158 12.88 5.06 -10.96
N LEU A 159 13.61 4.10 -10.40
CA LEU A 159 14.14 4.21 -9.04
C LEU A 159 15.32 5.18 -8.94
N ALA A 160 16.13 5.31 -9.99
CA ALA A 160 17.28 6.22 -10.01
C ALA A 160 16.87 7.68 -10.27
N ALA A 161 15.68 7.94 -10.81
CA ALA A 161 15.23 9.29 -11.14
C ALA A 161 15.23 10.21 -9.91
N GLY A 162 16.09 11.23 -9.90
CA GLY A 162 16.24 12.16 -8.78
C GLY A 162 16.85 11.54 -7.52
N TRP A 163 17.38 10.32 -7.58
CA TRP A 163 18.06 9.69 -6.45
C TRP A 163 19.35 10.43 -6.10
N LYS A 164 19.44 10.77 -4.82
CA LYS A 164 20.68 11.27 -4.18
C LYS A 164 20.74 10.66 -2.80
N VAL A 165 21.92 10.22 -2.39
CA VAL A 165 22.13 9.72 -1.02
C VAL A 165 21.83 10.83 -0.01
N PRO A 166 20.81 10.67 0.84
CA PRO A 166 20.42 11.72 1.77
C PRO A 166 21.40 11.80 2.95
N LYS A 167 21.63 13.02 3.46
CA LYS A 167 22.45 13.23 4.66
C LYS A 167 21.81 12.64 5.93
N ARG A 168 20.49 12.59 5.99
CA ARG A 168 19.69 12.02 7.08
C ARG A 168 18.66 11.08 6.48
N PRO A 169 19.00 9.80 6.28
CA PRO A 169 18.09 8.85 5.67
C PRO A 169 16.88 8.59 6.57
N GLN A 170 15.72 8.44 5.92
CA GLN A 170 14.48 7.96 6.51
C GLN A 170 14.22 6.53 6.01
N PRO A 171 13.36 5.75 6.66
CA PRO A 171 13.10 4.35 6.25
C PRO A 171 12.77 4.18 4.77
N HIS A 172 11.96 5.06 4.18
CA HIS A 172 11.61 5.01 2.77
C HIS A 172 12.81 5.23 1.83
N HIS A 173 13.83 6.00 2.25
CA HIS A 173 15.07 6.14 1.48
C HIS A 173 15.86 4.83 1.46
N LEU A 174 15.90 4.12 2.59
CA LEU A 174 16.61 2.83 2.69
C LEU A 174 15.91 1.78 1.83
N ARG A 175 14.58 1.69 1.90
CA ARG A 175 13.78 0.77 1.04
C ARG A 175 13.99 1.05 -0.45
N ARG A 176 14.01 2.33 -0.87
CA ARG A 176 14.28 2.70 -2.26
C ARG A 176 15.69 2.32 -2.69
N ALA A 177 16.70 2.58 -1.83
CA ALA A 177 18.08 2.23 -2.12
C ALA A 177 18.27 0.71 -2.24
N TYR A 178 17.64 -0.04 -1.35
CA TYR A 178 17.65 -1.51 -1.38
C TYR A 178 17.03 -2.04 -2.69
N ALA A 179 15.84 -1.57 -3.05
CA ALA A 179 15.19 -1.96 -4.29
C ALA A 179 16.02 -1.59 -5.54
N LEU A 180 16.70 -0.44 -5.52
CA LEU A 180 17.58 -0.02 -6.60
C LEU A 180 18.84 -0.90 -6.66
N ALA A 181 19.40 -1.29 -5.50
CA ALA A 181 20.54 -2.20 -5.42
C ALA A 181 20.20 -3.59 -6.00
N ASP A 182 19.04 -4.15 -5.64
CA ASP A 182 18.53 -5.41 -6.18
C ASP A 182 18.42 -5.35 -7.71
N LEU A 183 17.86 -4.28 -8.25
CA LEU A 183 17.77 -4.10 -9.71
C LEU A 183 19.14 -3.96 -10.38
N TYR A 184 20.11 -3.29 -9.74
CA TYR A 184 21.47 -3.25 -10.25
C TYR A 184 22.15 -4.63 -10.25
N ASP A 185 21.91 -5.44 -9.22
CA ASP A 185 22.44 -6.80 -9.15
C ASP A 185 21.85 -7.68 -10.26
N ARG A 186 20.52 -7.64 -10.41
CA ARG A 186 19.80 -8.34 -11.50
C ARG A 186 20.25 -7.91 -12.90
N ALA A 187 20.68 -6.66 -13.05
CA ALA A 187 21.26 -6.12 -14.30
C ALA A 187 22.76 -6.43 -14.49
N GLY A 188 23.39 -7.19 -13.58
CA GLY A 188 24.82 -7.50 -13.61
C GLY A 188 25.72 -6.31 -13.23
N ARG A 189 25.16 -5.25 -12.64
CA ARG A 189 25.91 -4.04 -12.23
C ARG A 189 26.41 -4.16 -10.77
N ALA A 190 27.07 -5.27 -10.46
CA ALA A 190 27.50 -5.66 -9.13
C ALA A 190 28.26 -4.57 -8.33
N PRO A 191 29.14 -3.72 -8.90
CA PRO A 191 29.78 -2.65 -8.12
C PRO A 191 28.76 -1.64 -7.55
N ARG A 192 27.76 -1.22 -8.34
CA ARG A 192 26.71 -0.28 -7.91
C ARG A 192 25.76 -0.91 -6.90
N ALA A 193 25.43 -2.18 -7.11
CA ALA A 193 24.61 -2.93 -6.15
C ALA A 193 25.28 -2.99 -4.80
N ARG A 194 26.56 -3.40 -4.74
CA ARG A 194 27.30 -3.49 -3.48
C ARG A 194 27.45 -2.16 -2.75
N GLU A 195 27.66 -1.06 -3.46
CA GLU A 195 27.74 0.28 -2.85
C GLU A 195 26.43 0.63 -2.13
N LEU A 196 25.28 0.43 -2.78
CA LEU A 196 23.99 0.73 -2.20
C LEU A 196 23.61 -0.24 -1.06
N PHE A 197 23.85 -1.53 -1.21
CA PHE A 197 23.62 -2.50 -0.13
C PHE A 197 24.49 -2.18 1.10
N ALA A 198 25.76 -1.85 0.91
CA ALA A 198 26.63 -1.46 2.01
C ALA A 198 26.14 -0.17 2.70
N TRP A 199 25.63 0.80 1.92
CA TRP A 199 25.04 2.01 2.48
C TRP A 199 23.77 1.70 3.29
N VAL A 200 22.87 0.85 2.79
CA VAL A 200 21.67 0.41 3.52
C VAL A 200 22.07 -0.30 4.81
N ALA A 201 22.96 -1.28 4.75
CA ALA A 201 23.42 -2.06 5.91
C ALA A 201 24.10 -1.19 6.99
N SER A 202 24.72 -0.07 6.59
CA SER A 202 25.33 0.88 7.55
C SER A 202 24.30 1.67 8.37
N HIS A 203 23.02 1.72 7.90
CA HIS A 203 21.92 2.45 8.55
C HIS A 203 20.83 1.55 9.13
N ASP A 204 20.60 0.40 8.53
CA ASP A 204 19.61 -0.58 8.96
C ASP A 204 20.11 -1.99 8.59
N LYS A 205 20.59 -2.72 9.61
CA LYS A 205 21.12 -4.07 9.41
C LYS A 205 20.01 -5.09 9.13
N ASP A 206 18.85 -4.89 9.76
CA ASP A 206 17.73 -5.83 9.65
C ASP A 206 17.12 -5.78 8.24
N LEU A 207 17.09 -4.60 7.62
CA LEU A 207 16.64 -4.44 6.23
C LEU A 207 17.61 -5.11 5.23
N ALA A 208 18.89 -5.16 5.54
CA ALA A 208 19.91 -5.74 4.67
C ALA A 208 20.01 -7.28 4.76
N ASP A 209 19.55 -7.87 5.87
CA ASP A 209 19.60 -9.32 6.10
C ASP A 209 18.37 -10.07 5.55
N VAL A 210 17.38 -9.36 4.99
CA VAL A 210 16.23 -9.98 4.33
C VAL A 210 16.65 -10.38 2.92
N GLN A 211 17.28 -11.55 2.80
CA GLN A 211 17.54 -12.28 1.56
C GLN A 211 16.41 -13.25 1.24
#